data_79f7eefb504041395b032de38f1fa4ed
#
_entry.id   79f7eefb504041395b032de38f1fa4ed
#
_cell.length_a   1.000
_cell.length_b   1.000
_cell.length_c   1.000
_cell.angle_alpha   90.00
_cell.angle_beta   90.00
_cell.angle_gamma   90.00
#
_symmetry.space_group_name_H-M   'P 1'
#
loop_
_entity.id
_entity.type
_entity.pdbx_description
1 polymer ?
#
loop_
_entity_poly.entity_id
_entity_poly.type
_entity_poly.pdbx_seq_one_letter_code
_entity_poly.pdbx_strand_id
1 'polypeptide(L)'
;MMQIDWQGDSALCAWIDGQQVAMLDISRRADEVTVNMLFVKPPFRRRGIGGALLRRLLQCHPSAGAACSDPRLRALLKGNTI
;
A
#
# COMPACT_ATOMS: atom_id res chain seq x y z
N MET A 1 -9.59 -6.32 -14.43
CA MET A 1 -9.92 -6.32 -13.00
C MET A 1 -8.64 -6.28 -12.18
N MET A 2 -8.61 -5.47 -11.14
CA MET A 2 -7.43 -5.35 -10.30
C MET A 2 -7.48 -6.38 -9.17
N GLN A 3 -6.35 -7.06 -8.96
CA GLN A 3 -6.18 -7.99 -7.84
C GLN A 3 -5.12 -7.44 -6.91
N ILE A 4 -5.35 -7.55 -5.61
CA ILE A 4 -4.40 -7.14 -4.58
C ILE A 4 -4.11 -8.36 -3.72
N ASP A 5 -2.82 -8.67 -3.56
CA ASP A 5 -2.42 -9.84 -2.80
C ASP A 5 -1.02 -9.63 -2.21
N TRP A 6 -0.72 -10.42 -1.18
CA TRP A 6 0.59 -10.38 -0.54
C TRP A 6 1.60 -11.19 -1.31
N GLN A 7 2.83 -10.65 -1.41
CA GLN A 7 3.99 -11.38 -1.88
C GLN A 7 4.92 -11.57 -0.69
N GLY A 8 4.88 -12.73 -0.07
CA GLY A 8 5.56 -12.94 1.19
C GLY A 8 4.89 -12.16 2.31
N ASP A 9 5.70 -11.71 3.28
CA ASP A 9 5.19 -11.03 4.48
C ASP A 9 5.38 -9.52 4.44
N SER A 10 6.10 -8.99 3.45
CA SER A 10 6.52 -7.60 3.48
C SER A 10 6.14 -6.81 2.24
N ALA A 11 5.47 -7.40 1.27
CA ALA A 11 5.07 -6.70 0.06
C ALA A 11 3.61 -6.99 -0.27
N LEU A 12 2.85 -5.92 -0.47
CA LEU A 12 1.47 -6.01 -0.94
C LEU A 12 1.44 -5.47 -2.36
N CYS A 13 1.00 -6.28 -3.30
CA CYS A 13 1.10 -5.97 -4.71
C CYS A 13 -0.28 -5.89 -5.36
N ALA A 14 -0.37 -5.11 -6.43
CA ALA A 14 -1.56 -5.00 -7.25
C ALA A 14 -1.26 -5.47 -8.66
N TRP A 15 -2.18 -6.24 -9.23
CA TRP A 15 -2.08 -6.74 -10.61
C TRP A 15 -3.32 -6.34 -11.39
N ILE A 16 -3.11 -6.01 -12.66
CA ILE A 16 -4.18 -5.78 -13.62
C ILE A 16 -3.89 -6.69 -14.81
N ASP A 17 -4.86 -7.58 -15.12
CA ASP A 17 -4.75 -8.53 -16.23
C ASP A 17 -3.45 -9.35 -16.17
N GLY A 18 -3.07 -9.78 -14.97
CA GLY A 18 -1.89 -10.60 -14.75
C GLY A 18 -0.57 -9.84 -14.72
N GLN A 19 -0.60 -8.52 -14.88
CA GLN A 19 0.60 -7.69 -14.84
C GLN A 19 0.67 -6.96 -13.49
N GLN A 20 1.81 -7.05 -12.82
CA GLN A 20 2.03 -6.30 -11.60
C GLN A 20 2.19 -4.82 -11.92
N VAL A 21 1.32 -3.99 -11.36
CA VAL A 21 1.29 -2.56 -11.66
C VAL A 21 1.67 -1.69 -10.47
N ALA A 22 1.69 -2.25 -9.27
CA ALA A 22 2.02 -1.49 -8.07
C ALA A 22 2.52 -2.41 -6.97
N MET A 23 3.27 -1.85 -6.02
CA MET A 23 3.79 -2.57 -4.87
C MET A 23 3.88 -1.65 -3.67
N LEU A 24 3.49 -2.16 -2.51
CA LEU A 24 3.64 -1.49 -1.23
C LEU A 24 4.58 -2.32 -0.38
N ASP A 25 5.75 -1.76 -0.07
CA ASP A 25 6.75 -2.44 0.73
C ASP A 25 6.66 -2.01 2.18
N ILE A 26 6.65 -2.96 3.09
CA ILE A 26 6.53 -2.71 4.51
C ILE A 26 7.62 -3.43 5.29
N SER A 27 7.91 -2.90 6.47
CA SER A 27 8.73 -3.58 7.49
C SER A 27 7.85 -3.91 8.68
N ARG A 28 8.03 -5.10 9.22
CA ARG A 28 7.29 -5.53 10.42
C ARG A 28 8.30 -5.80 11.53
N ARG A 29 8.04 -5.18 12.68
CA ARG A 29 8.89 -5.36 13.86
C ARG A 29 7.98 -5.45 15.08
N ALA A 30 7.92 -6.63 15.69
CA ALA A 30 6.99 -6.91 16.78
C ALA A 30 5.56 -6.58 16.34
N ASP A 31 4.91 -5.63 16.99
CA ASP A 31 3.54 -5.25 16.66
C ASP A 31 3.47 -4.04 15.72
N GLU A 32 4.61 -3.55 15.26
CA GLU A 32 4.66 -2.36 14.42
C GLU A 32 4.80 -2.72 12.95
N VAL A 33 4.08 -1.99 12.11
CA VAL A 33 4.21 -2.08 10.66
C VAL A 33 4.57 -0.70 10.12
N THR A 34 5.68 -0.62 9.41
CA THR A 34 6.17 0.63 8.82
C THR A 34 6.10 0.52 7.31
N VAL A 35 5.48 1.50 6.66
CA VAL A 35 5.45 1.59 5.21
C VAL A 35 6.76 2.19 4.74
N ASN A 36 7.57 1.42 4.02
CA ASN A 36 8.86 1.86 3.51
C ASN A 36 8.74 2.53 2.15
N MET A 37 7.91 1.98 1.27
CA MET A 37 7.83 2.45 -0.09
C MET A 37 6.48 2.07 -0.70
N LEU A 38 5.94 2.97 -1.51
CA LEU A 38 4.80 2.67 -2.37
C LEU A 38 5.20 3.04 -3.79
N PHE A 39 5.12 2.07 -4.69
CA PHE A 39 5.43 2.28 -6.10
C PHE A 39 4.23 1.90 -6.96
N VAL A 40 3.87 2.80 -7.88
CA VAL A 40 2.84 2.55 -8.89
C VAL A 40 3.48 2.86 -10.25
N LYS A 41 3.38 1.92 -11.18
CA LYS A 41 3.94 2.15 -12.53
C LYS A 41 3.30 3.39 -13.16
N PRO A 42 4.09 4.23 -13.85
CA PRO A 42 3.60 5.51 -14.35
C PRO A 42 2.29 5.45 -15.15
N PRO A 43 2.07 4.49 -16.07
CA PRO A 43 0.81 4.44 -16.81
C PRO A 43 -0.42 4.18 -15.93
N PHE A 44 -0.20 3.71 -14.70
CA PHE A 44 -1.29 3.33 -13.79
C PHE A 44 -1.46 4.31 -12.63
N ARG A 45 -0.71 5.39 -12.63
CA ARG A 45 -0.83 6.42 -11.60
C ARG A 45 -2.13 7.18 -11.75
N ARG A 46 -2.58 7.81 -10.65
CA ARG A 46 -3.81 8.60 -10.57
C ARG A 46 -5.07 7.78 -10.82
N ARG A 47 -5.02 6.48 -10.57
CA ARG A 47 -6.18 5.59 -10.70
C ARG A 47 -6.65 5.05 -9.35
N GLY A 48 -6.12 5.58 -8.25
CA GLY A 48 -6.50 5.12 -6.92
C GLY A 48 -5.87 3.81 -6.48
N ILE A 49 -4.89 3.29 -7.23
CA ILE A 49 -4.27 2.00 -6.91
C ILE A 49 -3.49 2.09 -5.62
N GLY A 50 -2.69 3.16 -5.44
CA GLY A 50 -1.94 3.36 -4.20
C GLY A 50 -2.86 3.43 -2.99
N GLY A 51 -3.96 4.16 -3.10
CA GLY A 51 -4.95 4.24 -2.03
C GLY A 51 -5.58 2.90 -1.71
N ALA A 52 -5.84 2.09 -2.75
CA ALA A 52 -6.40 0.76 -2.56
C ALA A 52 -5.43 -0.16 -1.81
N LEU A 53 -4.13 -0.08 -2.12
CA LEU A 53 -3.10 -0.84 -1.41
C LEU A 53 -3.03 -0.42 0.05
N LEU A 54 -3.03 0.88 0.32
CA LEU A 54 -2.98 1.39 1.69
C LEU A 54 -4.20 0.98 2.49
N ARG A 55 -5.39 1.01 1.89
CA ARG A 55 -6.60 0.56 2.56
C ARG A 55 -6.53 -0.92 2.91
N ARG A 56 -6.03 -1.74 2.00
CA ARG A 56 -5.88 -3.17 2.27
C ARG A 56 -4.89 -3.40 3.41
N LEU A 57 -3.79 -2.64 3.42
CA LEU A 57 -2.81 -2.73 4.50
C LEU A 57 -3.46 -2.39 5.83
N LEU A 58 -4.25 -1.33 5.91
CA LEU A 58 -4.91 -0.92 7.14
C LEU A 58 -5.95 -1.93 7.61
N GLN A 59 -6.59 -2.65 6.70
CA GLN A 59 -7.50 -3.73 7.07
C GLN A 59 -6.77 -4.88 7.75
N CYS A 60 -5.55 -5.19 7.28
CA CYS A 60 -4.75 -6.26 7.85
C CYS A 60 -3.96 -5.81 9.07
N HIS A 61 -3.52 -4.56 9.08
CA HIS A 61 -2.67 -3.98 10.13
C HIS A 61 -3.13 -2.56 10.46
N PRO A 62 -4.14 -2.40 11.31
CA PRO A 62 -4.71 -1.07 11.57
C PRO A 62 -3.71 -0.05 12.13
N SER A 63 -2.64 -0.51 12.79
CA SER A 63 -1.63 0.40 13.34
C SER A 63 -0.67 0.95 12.29
N ALA A 64 -0.70 0.46 11.06
CA ALA A 64 0.27 0.86 10.03
C ALA A 64 0.18 2.35 9.70
N GLY A 65 -1.01 2.95 9.82
CA GLY A 65 -1.18 4.37 9.55
C GLY A 65 -0.36 5.27 10.46
N ALA A 66 -0.20 4.85 11.73
CA ALA A 66 0.58 5.63 12.69
C ALA A 66 2.08 5.48 12.49
N ALA A 67 2.52 4.41 11.82
CA ALA A 67 3.93 4.09 11.63
C ALA A 67 4.45 4.49 10.25
N CYS A 68 3.68 5.23 9.46
CA CYS A 68 4.09 5.65 8.13
C CYS A 68 5.19 6.70 8.21
N SER A 69 6.33 6.42 7.58
CA SER A 69 7.50 7.31 7.65
C SER A 69 7.50 8.37 6.55
N ASP A 70 6.74 8.19 5.49
CA ASP A 70 6.69 9.13 4.37
C ASP A 70 5.50 10.07 4.53
N PRO A 71 5.73 11.41 4.58
CA PRO A 71 4.62 12.37 4.70
C PRO A 71 3.59 12.27 3.59
N ARG A 72 4.01 11.93 2.37
CA ARG A 72 3.07 11.78 1.25
C ARG A 72 2.15 10.60 1.46
N LEU A 73 2.69 9.49 1.93
CA LEU A 73 1.89 8.30 2.22
C LEU A 73 0.96 8.55 3.39
N ARG A 74 1.44 9.27 4.40
CA ARG A 74 0.61 9.64 5.54
C ARG A 74 -0.56 10.52 5.11
N ALA A 75 -0.31 11.45 4.19
CA ALA A 75 -1.37 12.30 3.65
C ALA A 75 -2.38 11.47 2.86
N LEU A 76 -1.93 10.48 2.08
CA LEU A 76 -2.82 9.57 1.37
C LEU A 76 -3.69 8.77 2.32
N LEU A 77 -3.14 8.30 3.43
CA LEU A 77 -3.89 7.57 4.42
C LEU A 77 -5.00 8.43 5.03
N LYS A 78 -4.69 9.69 5.33
CA LYS A 78 -5.69 10.62 5.86
C LYS A 78 -6.73 10.97 4.81
N GLY A 79 -6.29 11.23 3.57
CA GLY A 79 -7.18 11.60 2.49
C GLY A 79 -8.06 10.48 2.00
N ASN A 80 -7.74 9.26 2.36
CA ASN A 80 -8.43 8.07 1.89
C ASN A 80 -9.80 7.89 2.51
N THR A 81 -10.15 8.71 3.46
CA THR A 81 -11.47 8.71 4.05
C THR A 81 -12.50 9.46 3.19
N ILE A 82 -12.02 10.07 2.16
CA ILE A 82 -12.85 10.86 1.26
C ILE A 82 -13.58 9.95 0.27
#